data_7a8837c5384eeaac678f351be1933170
#
_entry.id   7a8837c5384eeaac678f351be1933170
#
_cell.length_a   1.000
_cell.length_b   1.000
_cell.length_c   1.000
_cell.angle_alpha   90.00
_cell.angle_beta   90.00
_cell.angle_gamma   90.00
#
_symmetry.space_group_name_H-M   'P 1'
#
loop_
_entity.id
_entity.type
_entity.pdbx_description
1 polymer ?
#
loop_
_entity_poly.entity_id
_entity_poly.type
_entity_poly.pdbx_seq_one_letter_code
_entity_poly.pdbx_strand_id
1 'polypeptide(L)'
;ILAGELYFLSNQRERYGDTISGFGDNEKRKKLRLGVFDIVESDKLLSNFEDKYKFLKKNIGQKQQEFAHVLEHKKIKHSEIKKSFKDIVEKKDAEGLIIKNDSIVYKIKKEETADLLITGYTLGSNANQIRSVSLGVFFNEKEIMHVGSCGNIPTKLRKELYQKLTKLKVNSNFQKIASNGSAYNFIKPEIVCEVKLLEFQGDKSDDQPIRHLKYEYSNKSLNATGRARSVSVLNSNIINIRSDKKANFDDCGLNQIIRISG
;
A
#
# COMPACT_ATOMS: atom_id res chain seq x y z
N ILE A 1 -21.00 16.32 15.31
CA ILE A 1 -20.03 15.90 14.27
C ILE A 1 -19.59 14.47 14.58
N LEU A 2 -19.66 13.59 13.58
CA LEU A 2 -19.27 12.19 13.70
C LEU A 2 -17.92 11.95 13.02
N ALA A 3 -17.13 11.03 13.57
CA ALA A 3 -15.96 10.46 12.92
C ALA A 3 -16.29 9.06 12.40
N GLY A 4 -15.98 8.81 11.16
CA GLY A 4 -16.25 7.53 10.50
C GLY A 4 -15.31 7.30 9.33
N GLU A 5 -15.30 6.09 8.80
CA GLU A 5 -14.58 5.69 7.60
C GLU A 5 -15.57 5.24 6.54
N LEU A 6 -15.41 5.78 5.33
CA LEU A 6 -16.20 5.36 4.19
C LEU A 6 -15.49 4.16 3.53
N TYR A 7 -16.24 3.08 3.31
CA TYR A 7 -15.72 1.87 2.71
C TYR A 7 -16.71 1.27 1.70
N PHE A 8 -16.24 0.34 0.90
CA PHE A 8 -17.03 -0.34 -0.11
C PHE A 8 -17.44 -1.73 0.37
N LEU A 9 -18.74 -2.02 0.40
CA LEU A 9 -19.25 -3.33 0.77
C LEU A 9 -18.91 -4.37 -0.30
N SER A 10 -18.00 -5.27 0.03
CA SER A 10 -17.54 -6.35 -0.82
C SER A 10 -17.65 -7.70 -0.11
N ASN A 11 -17.75 -8.79 -0.87
CA ASN A 11 -17.67 -10.15 -0.34
C ASN A 11 -16.20 -10.61 -0.13
N GLN A 12 -15.26 -9.78 -0.54
CA GLN A 12 -13.82 -9.99 -0.37
C GLN A 12 -13.24 -8.87 0.50
N ARG A 13 -11.93 -8.91 0.77
CA ARG A 13 -11.25 -7.83 1.45
C ARG A 13 -11.52 -6.50 0.74
N GLU A 14 -11.95 -5.53 1.51
CA GLU A 14 -12.20 -4.17 1.03
C GLU A 14 -10.92 -3.53 0.54
N ARG A 15 -10.96 -2.95 -0.66
CA ARG A 15 -9.80 -2.28 -1.28
C ARG A 15 -10.07 -0.79 -1.39
N TYR A 16 -9.04 0.00 -1.20
CA TYR A 16 -9.11 1.47 -1.39
C TYR A 16 -9.62 1.86 -2.77
N GLY A 17 -9.21 1.15 -3.82
CA GLY A 17 -9.66 1.37 -5.20
C GLY A 17 -11.16 1.20 -5.39
N ASP A 18 -11.77 0.25 -4.70
CA ASP A 18 -13.22 -0.02 -4.76
C ASP A 18 -14.02 1.16 -4.18
N THR A 19 -13.57 1.71 -3.05
CA THR A 19 -14.19 2.88 -2.43
C THR A 19 -14.11 4.11 -3.35
N ILE A 20 -12.97 4.35 -3.98
CA ILE A 20 -12.81 5.46 -4.94
C ILE A 20 -13.70 5.26 -6.18
N SER A 21 -13.80 4.04 -6.71
CA SER A 21 -14.66 3.76 -7.86
C SER A 21 -16.15 4.02 -7.57
N GLY A 22 -16.57 3.85 -6.31
CA GLY A 22 -17.93 4.14 -5.87
C GLY A 22 -18.36 5.60 -6.02
N PHE A 23 -17.41 6.55 -6.07
CA PHE A 23 -17.75 7.96 -6.32
C PHE A 23 -18.09 8.27 -7.78
N GLY A 24 -17.53 7.52 -8.72
CA GLY A 24 -17.69 7.73 -10.15
C GLY A 24 -18.84 6.93 -10.80
N ASP A 25 -19.34 5.92 -10.13
CA ASP A 25 -20.33 4.99 -10.67
C ASP A 25 -21.56 4.88 -9.77
N ASN A 26 -22.77 5.06 -10.33
CA ASN A 26 -24.03 5.07 -9.57
C ASN A 26 -24.37 3.72 -8.96
N GLU A 27 -24.08 2.60 -9.63
CA GLU A 27 -24.35 1.26 -9.09
C GLU A 27 -23.35 0.89 -7.99
N LYS A 28 -22.09 1.24 -8.19
CA LYS A 28 -21.06 1.05 -7.16
C LYS A 28 -21.31 1.95 -5.94
N ARG A 29 -21.83 3.16 -6.15
CA ARG A 29 -22.19 4.09 -5.06
C ARG A 29 -23.16 3.47 -4.05
N LYS A 30 -24.10 2.62 -4.50
CA LYS A 30 -25.05 1.90 -3.62
C LYS A 30 -24.35 0.95 -2.65
N LYS A 31 -23.12 0.56 -2.92
CA LYS A 31 -22.31 -0.31 -2.05
C LYS A 31 -21.40 0.46 -1.09
N LEU A 32 -21.35 1.78 -1.16
CA LEU A 32 -20.61 2.58 -0.18
C LEU A 32 -21.31 2.52 1.18
N ARG A 33 -20.52 2.38 2.24
CA ARG A 33 -20.96 2.32 3.63
C ARG A 33 -20.10 3.23 4.49
N LEU A 34 -20.71 3.82 5.51
CA LEU A 34 -20.03 4.63 6.51
C LEU A 34 -19.96 3.87 7.84
N GLY A 35 -18.77 3.44 8.22
CA GLY A 35 -18.48 2.88 9.54
C GLY A 35 -18.19 3.98 10.55
N VAL A 36 -19.15 4.31 11.42
CA VAL A 36 -18.98 5.37 12.43
C VAL A 36 -18.30 4.79 13.67
N PHE A 37 -17.26 5.47 14.16
CA PHE A 37 -16.47 4.99 15.29
C PHE A 37 -16.28 5.99 16.42
N ASP A 38 -16.63 7.28 16.25
CA ASP A 38 -16.49 8.28 17.30
C ASP A 38 -17.43 9.48 17.09
N ILE A 39 -17.56 10.29 18.14
CA ILE A 39 -18.21 11.60 18.13
C ILE A 39 -17.16 12.64 18.42
N VAL A 40 -16.94 13.55 17.45
CA VAL A 40 -15.98 14.64 17.57
C VAL A 40 -16.60 15.80 18.35
N GLU A 41 -17.86 16.12 18.05
CA GLU A 41 -18.60 17.23 18.64
C GLU A 41 -20.05 16.85 18.83
N SER A 42 -20.65 17.26 19.98
CA SER A 42 -22.04 17.00 20.33
C SER A 42 -22.55 18.08 21.28
N ASP A 43 -23.81 18.46 21.14
CA ASP A 43 -24.53 19.31 22.09
C ASP A 43 -24.73 18.64 23.47
N LYS A 44 -24.47 17.34 23.56
CA LYS A 44 -24.53 16.57 24.80
C LYS A 44 -23.15 16.41 25.40
N LEU A 45 -23.09 16.53 26.72
CA LEU A 45 -21.86 16.26 27.47
C LEU A 45 -21.59 14.74 27.46
N LEU A 46 -20.69 14.30 26.58
CA LEU A 46 -20.25 12.91 26.44
C LEU A 46 -18.77 12.86 26.84
N SER A 47 -18.52 12.52 28.12
CA SER A 47 -17.22 12.71 28.74
C SER A 47 -16.20 11.59 28.43
N ASN A 48 -16.66 10.42 28.06
CA ASN A 48 -15.79 9.28 27.79
C ASN A 48 -16.23 8.48 26.55
N PHE A 49 -15.39 7.59 26.12
CA PHE A 49 -15.63 6.78 24.92
C PHE A 49 -16.86 5.86 25.05
N GLU A 50 -17.10 5.31 26.23
CA GLU A 50 -18.23 4.38 26.47
C GLU A 50 -19.58 5.08 26.32
N ASP A 51 -19.70 6.29 26.83
CA ASP A 51 -20.91 7.11 26.68
C ASP A 51 -21.15 7.51 25.22
N LYS A 52 -20.09 7.92 24.51
CA LYS A 52 -20.14 8.18 23.08
C LYS A 52 -20.61 6.95 22.30
N TYR A 53 -20.06 5.78 22.61
CA TYR A 53 -20.41 4.54 21.93
C TYR A 53 -21.87 4.12 22.19
N LYS A 54 -22.34 4.19 23.42
CA LYS A 54 -23.76 3.94 23.77
C LYS A 54 -24.68 4.92 23.03
N PHE A 55 -24.31 6.19 22.97
CA PHE A 55 -25.07 7.19 22.22
C PHE A 55 -25.13 6.88 20.73
N LEU A 56 -23.99 6.52 20.10
CA LEU A 56 -23.94 6.12 18.70
C LEU A 56 -24.82 4.91 18.42
N LYS A 57 -24.72 3.84 19.21
CA LYS A 57 -25.53 2.63 19.06
C LYS A 57 -27.02 2.91 19.18
N LYS A 58 -27.43 3.79 20.10
CA LYS A 58 -28.83 4.19 20.28
C LYS A 58 -29.39 4.96 19.08
N ASN A 59 -28.58 5.84 18.47
CA ASN A 59 -29.08 6.79 17.48
C ASN A 59 -28.85 6.35 16.02
N ILE A 60 -27.80 5.59 15.73
CA ILE A 60 -27.45 5.13 14.38
C ILE A 60 -27.83 3.65 14.20
N GLY A 61 -27.67 2.82 15.23
CA GLY A 61 -27.77 1.37 15.14
C GLY A 61 -29.12 0.80 14.74
N GLN A 62 -30.23 1.56 14.81
CA GLN A 62 -31.56 1.06 14.55
C GLN A 62 -32.25 1.54 13.27
N LYS A 63 -31.83 2.68 12.70
CA LYS A 63 -32.56 3.33 11.60
C LYS A 63 -31.79 3.50 10.29
N GLN A 64 -30.48 3.35 10.27
CA GLN A 64 -29.62 3.68 9.10
C GLN A 64 -28.64 2.57 8.75
N GLN A 65 -28.98 1.33 9.01
CA GLN A 65 -28.09 0.17 8.79
C GLN A 65 -27.67 -0.04 7.33
N GLU A 66 -28.46 0.45 6.36
CA GLU A 66 -28.11 0.31 4.94
C GLU A 66 -26.92 1.15 4.51
N PHE A 67 -26.78 2.37 5.00
CA PHE A 67 -25.71 3.27 4.58
C PHE A 67 -24.65 3.47 5.67
N ALA A 68 -25.08 3.68 6.92
CA ALA A 68 -24.19 3.96 8.05
C ALA A 68 -24.47 2.98 9.20
N HIS A 69 -23.41 2.50 9.81
CA HIS A 69 -23.51 1.67 11.03
C HIS A 69 -22.38 2.03 12.00
N VAL A 70 -22.58 1.69 13.26
CA VAL A 70 -21.56 1.89 14.28
C VAL A 70 -20.61 0.69 14.27
N LEU A 71 -19.31 0.95 14.13
CA LEU A 71 -18.30 -0.10 14.20
C LEU A 71 -18.33 -0.77 15.57
N GLU A 72 -18.19 -2.09 15.58
CA GLU A 72 -18.21 -2.85 16.84
C GLU A 72 -16.97 -2.56 17.69
N HIS A 73 -17.23 -2.41 18.98
CA HIS A 73 -16.20 -2.25 20.01
C HIS A 73 -16.31 -3.38 21.03
N LYS A 74 -15.14 -3.85 21.43
CA LYS A 74 -15.02 -4.85 22.49
C LYS A 74 -14.00 -4.37 23.52
N LYS A 75 -14.39 -4.33 24.79
CA LYS A 75 -13.46 -4.10 25.88
C LYS A 75 -12.65 -5.36 26.11
N ILE A 76 -11.33 -5.25 26.06
CA ILE A 76 -10.40 -6.37 26.22
C ILE A 76 -9.28 -6.00 27.21
N LYS A 77 -8.65 -7.00 27.80
CA LYS A 77 -7.41 -6.82 28.57
C LYS A 77 -6.21 -6.66 27.64
N HIS A 78 -5.17 -5.99 28.08
CA HIS A 78 -3.93 -5.84 27.31
C HIS A 78 -3.36 -7.19 26.82
N SER A 79 -3.42 -8.23 27.65
CA SER A 79 -2.99 -9.59 27.29
C SER A 79 -3.77 -10.23 26.14
N GLU A 80 -4.97 -9.74 25.84
CA GLU A 80 -5.85 -10.28 24.79
C GLU A 80 -5.66 -9.61 23.42
N ILE A 81 -4.85 -8.54 23.35
CA ILE A 81 -4.63 -7.78 22.11
C ILE A 81 -4.10 -8.68 20.99
N LYS A 82 -3.06 -9.48 21.27
CA LYS A 82 -2.45 -10.38 20.30
C LYS A 82 -3.44 -11.43 19.78
N LYS A 83 -4.28 -11.97 20.66
CA LYS A 83 -5.32 -12.93 20.29
C LYS A 83 -6.38 -12.25 19.41
N SER A 84 -6.85 -11.06 19.79
CA SER A 84 -7.83 -10.29 19.02
C SER A 84 -7.30 -9.93 17.63
N PHE A 85 -6.02 -9.56 17.52
CA PHE A 85 -5.39 -9.32 16.23
C PHE A 85 -5.43 -10.57 15.35
N LYS A 86 -4.98 -11.71 15.88
CA LYS A 86 -5.03 -12.97 15.15
C LYS A 86 -6.44 -13.36 14.69
N ASP A 87 -7.42 -13.22 15.58
CA ASP A 87 -8.80 -13.64 15.29
C ASP A 87 -9.52 -12.70 14.30
N ILE A 88 -9.20 -11.41 14.29
CA ILE A 88 -9.89 -10.41 13.46
C ILE A 88 -9.08 -10.12 12.18
N VAL A 89 -7.77 -9.92 12.30
CA VAL A 89 -6.95 -9.50 11.16
C VAL A 89 -6.48 -10.70 10.35
N GLU A 90 -5.92 -11.74 11.00
CA GLU A 90 -5.36 -12.87 10.26
C GLU A 90 -6.44 -13.85 9.77
N LYS A 91 -7.46 -14.16 10.60
CA LYS A 91 -8.49 -15.16 10.24
C LYS A 91 -9.65 -14.60 9.44
N LYS A 92 -10.02 -13.33 9.66
CA LYS A 92 -11.14 -12.67 8.96
C LYS A 92 -10.70 -11.69 7.90
N ASP A 93 -9.38 -11.61 7.65
CA ASP A 93 -8.76 -10.74 6.65
C ASP A 93 -9.12 -9.24 6.81
N ALA A 94 -9.31 -8.78 8.05
CA ALA A 94 -9.53 -7.35 8.31
C ALA A 94 -8.22 -6.56 8.13
N GLU A 95 -8.33 -5.28 7.74
CA GLU A 95 -7.17 -4.40 7.51
C GLU A 95 -6.30 -4.22 8.77
N GLY A 96 -6.91 -4.19 9.95
CA GLY A 96 -6.20 -4.00 11.21
C GLY A 96 -7.14 -3.84 12.39
N LEU A 97 -6.56 -3.44 13.51
CA LEU A 97 -7.27 -3.10 14.75
C LEU A 97 -6.99 -1.66 15.14
N ILE A 98 -8.01 -0.98 15.63
CA ILE A 98 -7.86 0.26 16.39
C ILE A 98 -8.02 -0.06 17.87
N ILE A 99 -6.99 0.21 18.66
CA ILE A 99 -6.99 0.04 20.10
C ILE A 99 -6.99 1.42 20.72
N LYS A 100 -7.97 1.67 21.56
CA LYS A 100 -8.13 2.96 22.25
C LYS A 100 -8.09 2.76 23.76
N ASN A 101 -7.47 3.69 24.46
CA ASN A 101 -7.75 4.00 25.87
C ASN A 101 -8.14 5.49 25.95
N ASP A 102 -8.35 6.00 27.15
CA ASP A 102 -8.83 7.38 27.35
C ASP A 102 -7.89 8.47 26.79
N SER A 103 -6.64 8.15 26.54
CA SER A 103 -5.61 9.11 26.14
C SER A 103 -4.93 8.81 24.82
N ILE A 104 -4.93 7.56 24.39
CA ILE A 104 -4.10 7.12 23.25
C ILE A 104 -4.91 6.21 22.32
N VAL A 105 -4.67 6.39 21.03
CA VAL A 105 -5.22 5.53 19.96
C VAL A 105 -4.06 4.88 19.22
N TYR A 106 -4.06 3.55 19.19
CA TYR A 106 -3.11 2.76 18.41
C TYR A 106 -3.81 2.14 17.21
N LYS A 107 -3.22 2.29 16.04
CA LYS A 107 -3.61 1.58 14.83
C LYS A 107 -2.63 0.45 14.57
N ILE A 108 -3.09 -0.80 14.65
CA ILE A 108 -2.28 -2.00 14.42
C ILE A 108 -2.77 -2.63 13.12
N LYS A 109 -1.90 -2.67 12.11
CA LYS A 109 -2.19 -3.28 10.80
C LYS A 109 -1.29 -4.49 10.55
N LYS A 110 -1.76 -5.39 9.70
CA LYS A 110 -0.89 -6.38 9.08
C LYS A 110 0.11 -5.64 8.20
N GLU A 111 1.38 -5.97 8.35
CA GLU A 111 2.45 -5.43 7.52
C GLU A 111 2.86 -6.49 6.50
N GLU A 112 2.77 -6.14 5.24
CA GLU A 112 3.28 -6.95 4.16
C GLU A 112 4.60 -6.37 3.67
N THR A 113 5.59 -7.22 3.46
CA THR A 113 6.87 -6.84 2.89
C THR A 113 7.20 -7.70 1.67
N ALA A 114 7.86 -7.09 0.70
CA ALA A 114 8.38 -7.77 -0.48
C ALA A 114 9.81 -7.33 -0.77
N ASP A 115 10.60 -8.25 -1.30
CA ASP A 115 11.94 -7.96 -1.80
C ASP A 115 11.84 -7.57 -3.28
N LEU A 116 12.05 -6.29 -3.57
CA LEU A 116 11.87 -5.71 -4.89
C LEU A 116 13.19 -5.18 -5.45
N LEU A 117 13.32 -5.20 -6.77
CA LEU A 117 14.45 -4.60 -7.48
C LEU A 117 14.30 -3.09 -7.55
N ILE A 118 15.39 -2.37 -7.33
CA ILE A 118 15.49 -0.99 -7.77
C ILE A 118 15.96 -0.98 -9.22
N THR A 119 15.17 -0.38 -10.11
CA THR A 119 15.41 -0.37 -11.56
C THR A 119 15.67 1.02 -12.11
N GLY A 120 15.47 2.05 -11.30
CA GLY A 120 15.74 3.43 -11.65
C GLY A 120 15.48 4.38 -10.49
N TYR A 121 15.86 5.64 -10.65
CA TYR A 121 15.69 6.67 -9.64
C TYR A 121 15.39 8.03 -10.25
N THR A 122 14.76 8.90 -9.46
CA THR A 122 14.69 10.34 -9.71
C THR A 122 15.47 11.12 -8.67
N LEU A 123 15.97 12.28 -9.05
CA LEU A 123 16.71 13.17 -8.14
C LEU A 123 15.75 14.12 -7.41
N GLY A 124 16.10 14.48 -6.20
CA GLY A 124 15.44 15.55 -5.44
C GLY A 124 15.87 16.94 -5.93
N SER A 125 15.21 17.97 -5.40
CA SER A 125 15.61 19.37 -5.61
C SER A 125 16.97 19.68 -5.01
N ASN A 126 17.34 18.99 -3.93
CA ASN A 126 18.68 19.07 -3.36
C ASN A 126 19.61 18.13 -4.10
N ALA A 127 20.80 18.65 -4.51
CA ALA A 127 21.84 17.85 -5.14
C ALA A 127 22.23 16.65 -4.24
N ASN A 128 22.55 15.54 -4.88
CA ASN A 128 23.07 14.32 -4.23
C ASN A 128 22.07 13.56 -3.34
N GLN A 129 20.76 13.66 -3.63
CA GLN A 129 19.75 12.88 -2.94
C GLN A 129 18.74 12.25 -3.92
N ILE A 130 18.39 11.00 -3.64
CA ILE A 130 17.33 10.29 -4.35
C ILE A 130 15.96 10.82 -3.85
N ARG A 131 15.07 11.18 -4.78
CA ARG A 131 13.67 11.53 -4.47
C ARG A 131 12.80 10.28 -4.41
N SER A 132 12.83 9.49 -5.48
CA SER A 132 12.07 8.25 -5.59
C SER A 132 12.82 7.20 -6.38
N VAL A 133 12.45 5.95 -6.19
CA VAL A 133 12.98 4.82 -6.97
C VAL A 133 11.86 4.13 -7.74
N SER A 134 12.21 3.57 -8.88
CA SER A 134 11.38 2.67 -9.66
C SER A 134 11.59 1.25 -9.16
N LEU A 135 10.49 0.52 -8.95
CA LEU A 135 10.49 -0.84 -8.41
C LEU A 135 10.08 -1.85 -9.49
N GLY A 136 10.71 -2.99 -9.46
CA GLY A 136 10.43 -4.10 -10.35
C GLY A 136 10.56 -5.45 -9.67
N VAL A 137 10.05 -6.49 -10.32
CA VAL A 137 10.24 -7.90 -9.97
C VAL A 137 10.66 -8.67 -11.21
N PHE A 138 11.34 -9.78 -11.04
CA PHE A 138 11.54 -10.69 -12.15
C PHE A 138 10.22 -11.33 -12.56
N PHE A 139 9.84 -11.14 -13.80
CA PHE A 139 8.68 -11.81 -14.42
C PHE A 139 9.01 -13.25 -14.80
N ASN A 140 10.23 -13.47 -15.25
CA ASN A 140 10.88 -14.74 -15.48
C ASN A 140 12.40 -14.55 -15.30
N GLU A 141 13.20 -15.55 -15.61
CA GLU A 141 14.67 -15.53 -15.43
C GLU A 141 15.40 -14.35 -16.14
N LYS A 142 14.79 -13.73 -17.14
CA LYS A 142 15.43 -12.69 -17.95
C LYS A 142 14.70 -11.35 -17.91
N GLU A 143 13.37 -11.39 -17.88
CA GLU A 143 12.51 -10.21 -17.95
C GLU A 143 12.17 -9.69 -16.57
N ILE A 144 12.24 -8.39 -16.42
CA ILE A 144 11.81 -7.65 -15.24
C ILE A 144 10.50 -6.94 -15.59
N MET A 145 9.54 -7.01 -14.68
CA MET A 145 8.27 -6.29 -14.77
C MET A 145 8.26 -5.14 -13.78
N HIS A 146 7.91 -3.96 -14.26
CA HIS A 146 7.67 -2.82 -13.40
C HIS A 146 6.46 -3.09 -12.49
N VAL A 147 6.56 -2.72 -11.19
CA VAL A 147 5.46 -2.89 -10.22
C VAL A 147 5.11 -1.60 -9.47
N GLY A 148 5.81 -0.52 -9.72
CA GLY A 148 5.51 0.75 -9.07
C GLY A 148 6.73 1.61 -8.81
N SER A 149 6.58 2.55 -7.90
CA SER A 149 7.66 3.42 -7.45
C SER A 149 7.48 3.80 -5.98
N CYS A 150 8.58 4.08 -5.30
CA CYS A 150 8.58 4.45 -3.90
C CYS A 150 9.30 5.79 -3.70
N GLY A 151 8.60 6.75 -3.08
CA GLY A 151 9.17 8.03 -2.64
C GLY A 151 9.40 8.10 -1.14
N ASN A 152 8.82 7.19 -0.38
CA ASN A 152 9.01 7.09 1.07
C ASN A 152 10.30 6.32 1.38
N ILE A 153 11.41 7.05 1.34
CA ILE A 153 12.76 6.54 1.57
C ILE A 153 13.32 7.22 2.81
N PRO A 154 13.83 6.50 3.82
CA PRO A 154 14.46 7.09 4.99
C PRO A 154 15.59 8.06 4.60
N THR A 155 15.65 9.20 5.26
CA THR A 155 16.61 10.28 4.90
C THR A 155 18.06 9.80 4.85
N LYS A 156 18.46 8.96 5.80
CA LYS A 156 19.82 8.36 5.83
C LYS A 156 20.08 7.54 4.57
N LEU A 157 19.08 6.75 4.15
CA LEU A 157 19.19 5.87 2.99
C LEU A 157 19.22 6.63 1.66
N ARG A 158 18.60 7.82 1.58
CA ARG A 158 18.61 8.64 0.34
C ARG A 158 20.00 9.00 -0.15
N LYS A 159 20.91 9.36 0.78
CA LYS A 159 22.32 9.70 0.43
C LYS A 159 23.09 8.45 0.04
N GLU A 160 22.91 7.37 0.77
CA GLU A 160 23.57 6.08 0.46
C GLU A 160 23.13 5.57 -0.92
N LEU A 161 21.83 5.57 -1.19
CA LEU A 161 21.29 5.19 -2.50
C LEU A 161 21.82 6.09 -3.61
N TYR A 162 21.95 7.39 -3.40
CA TYR A 162 22.53 8.28 -4.40
C TYR A 162 23.93 7.82 -4.83
N GLN A 163 24.80 7.55 -3.86
CA GLN A 163 26.17 7.11 -4.12
C GLN A 163 26.25 5.75 -4.83
N LYS A 164 25.31 4.86 -4.55
CA LYS A 164 25.26 3.53 -5.17
C LYS A 164 24.61 3.57 -6.56
N LEU A 165 23.41 4.16 -6.67
CA LEU A 165 22.59 4.07 -7.88
C LEU A 165 23.16 4.89 -9.04
N THR A 166 23.81 6.04 -8.77
CA THR A 166 24.41 6.87 -9.82
C THR A 166 25.53 6.17 -10.57
N LYS A 167 26.26 5.27 -9.91
CA LYS A 167 27.34 4.45 -10.52
C LYS A 167 26.79 3.33 -11.41
N LEU A 168 25.53 2.96 -11.23
CA LEU A 168 24.86 1.87 -11.94
C LEU A 168 24.03 2.36 -13.13
N LYS A 169 24.09 3.65 -13.45
CA LYS A 169 23.30 4.24 -14.53
C LYS A 169 23.57 3.53 -15.87
N VAL A 170 22.47 3.22 -16.58
CA VAL A 170 22.49 2.55 -17.88
C VAL A 170 21.57 3.26 -18.85
N ASN A 171 21.70 2.95 -20.14
CA ASN A 171 20.80 3.40 -21.18
C ASN A 171 19.45 2.61 -21.13
N SER A 172 18.45 3.13 -21.83
CA SER A 172 17.20 2.41 -22.08
C SER A 172 16.60 2.84 -23.41
N ASN A 173 15.83 1.97 -24.05
CA ASN A 173 15.06 2.28 -25.25
C ASN A 173 13.63 2.78 -24.94
N PHE A 174 13.35 3.07 -23.69
CA PHE A 174 12.08 3.63 -23.20
C PHE A 174 12.34 4.70 -22.14
N GLN A 175 11.32 5.52 -21.88
CA GLN A 175 11.34 6.48 -20.78
C GLN A 175 10.19 6.24 -19.81
N LYS A 176 10.41 6.66 -18.57
CA LYS A 176 9.40 6.69 -17.51
C LYS A 176 9.47 8.04 -16.81
N ILE A 177 8.30 8.63 -16.62
CA ILE A 177 8.12 9.92 -15.94
C ILE A 177 7.45 9.66 -14.60
N ALA A 178 7.97 10.25 -13.54
CA ALA A 178 7.34 10.26 -12.22
C ALA A 178 6.14 11.23 -12.20
N SER A 179 5.28 11.09 -11.20
CA SER A 179 4.09 11.94 -11.04
C SER A 179 4.36 13.44 -10.97
N ASN A 180 5.57 13.83 -10.59
CA ASN A 180 6.03 15.21 -10.55
C ASN A 180 6.69 15.71 -11.84
N GLY A 181 6.63 14.93 -12.94
CA GLY A 181 7.22 15.27 -14.22
C GLY A 181 8.72 14.93 -14.38
N SER A 182 9.40 14.46 -13.33
CA SER A 182 10.84 14.09 -13.42
C SER A 182 11.00 12.78 -14.17
N ALA A 183 11.96 12.73 -15.11
CA ALA A 183 12.34 11.49 -15.78
C ALA A 183 13.16 10.59 -14.85
N TYR A 184 12.92 9.27 -14.94
CA TYR A 184 13.75 8.29 -14.25
C TYR A 184 15.10 8.10 -14.95
N ASN A 185 16.16 8.07 -14.16
CA ASN A 185 17.45 7.53 -14.58
C ASN A 185 17.42 6.03 -14.31
N PHE A 186 17.56 5.22 -15.34
CA PHE A 186 17.58 3.77 -15.20
C PHE A 186 18.94 3.28 -14.76
N ILE A 187 18.95 2.13 -14.06
CA ILE A 187 20.16 1.52 -13.52
C ILE A 187 20.20 0.04 -13.87
N LYS A 188 21.39 -0.54 -13.83
CA LYS A 188 21.58 -1.99 -13.82
C LYS A 188 20.78 -2.57 -12.64
N PRO A 189 19.87 -3.54 -12.87
CA PRO A 189 18.95 -4.04 -11.84
C PRO A 189 19.64 -5.09 -10.94
N GLU A 190 20.53 -4.63 -10.08
CA GLU A 190 21.31 -5.49 -9.16
C GLU A 190 21.09 -5.15 -7.68
N ILE A 191 20.30 -4.11 -7.37
CA ILE A 191 20.01 -3.70 -6.00
C ILE A 191 18.64 -4.21 -5.61
N VAL A 192 18.59 -5.02 -4.55
CA VAL A 192 17.36 -5.50 -3.91
C VAL A 192 17.06 -4.65 -2.69
N CYS A 193 15.82 -4.26 -2.52
CA CYS A 193 15.34 -3.55 -1.32
C CYS A 193 14.11 -4.25 -0.73
N GLU A 194 14.04 -4.27 0.59
CA GLU A 194 12.84 -4.65 1.31
C GLU A 194 11.88 -3.47 1.33
N VAL A 195 10.69 -3.70 0.81
CA VAL A 195 9.63 -2.71 0.70
C VAL A 195 8.44 -3.16 1.52
N LYS A 196 8.08 -2.34 2.52
CA LYS A 196 6.81 -2.44 3.21
C LYS A 196 5.75 -1.79 2.34
N LEU A 197 4.62 -2.44 2.18
CA LEU A 197 3.52 -1.97 1.36
C LEU A 197 2.17 -2.21 2.03
N LEU A 198 1.16 -1.49 1.60
CA LEU A 198 -0.21 -1.72 2.04
C LEU A 198 -0.78 -2.95 1.33
N GLU A 199 -0.67 -2.96 0.00
CA GLU A 199 -1.14 -4.06 -0.84
C GLU A 199 -0.52 -4.00 -2.24
N PHE A 200 -0.64 -5.10 -2.98
CA PHE A 200 -0.48 -5.14 -4.43
C PHE A 200 -1.83 -5.01 -5.11
N GLN A 201 -2.05 -3.92 -5.80
CA GLN A 201 -3.28 -3.67 -6.55
C GLN A 201 -3.17 -4.24 -7.96
N GLY A 202 -4.06 -5.18 -8.33
CA GLY A 202 -4.08 -5.84 -9.65
C GLY A 202 -4.94 -5.13 -10.68
N ASP A 203 -5.96 -4.38 -10.24
CA ASP A 203 -6.91 -3.72 -11.11
C ASP A 203 -7.01 -2.22 -10.78
N LYS A 204 -7.37 -1.43 -11.77
CA LYS A 204 -7.65 0.01 -11.62
C LYS A 204 -9.04 0.22 -11.01
N SER A 205 -9.36 1.47 -10.69
CA SER A 205 -10.69 1.88 -10.20
C SER A 205 -11.85 1.63 -11.17
N ASP A 206 -11.56 1.45 -12.46
CA ASP A 206 -12.51 1.13 -13.53
C ASP A 206 -12.57 -0.38 -13.85
N ASP A 207 -12.07 -1.23 -12.93
CA ASP A 207 -11.97 -2.69 -13.04
C ASP A 207 -11.09 -3.19 -14.22
N GLN A 208 -10.36 -2.28 -14.87
CA GLN A 208 -9.42 -2.69 -15.91
C GLN A 208 -8.13 -3.22 -15.27
N PRO A 209 -7.58 -4.32 -15.78
CA PRO A 209 -6.34 -4.89 -15.24
C PRO A 209 -5.18 -3.91 -15.39
N ILE A 210 -4.40 -3.79 -14.36
CA ILE A 210 -3.16 -3.03 -14.41
C ILE A 210 -2.18 -3.76 -15.33
N ARG A 211 -1.59 -3.04 -16.25
CA ARG A 211 -0.59 -3.55 -17.20
C ARG A 211 0.64 -2.68 -17.14
N HIS A 212 1.76 -3.28 -16.80
CA HIS A 212 3.04 -2.60 -16.74
C HIS A 212 4.01 -3.06 -17.82
N LEU A 213 5.04 -2.25 -18.04
CA LEU A 213 6.12 -2.52 -18.96
C LEU A 213 6.98 -3.69 -18.42
N LYS A 214 7.31 -4.60 -19.32
CA LYS A 214 8.38 -5.59 -19.14
C LYS A 214 9.61 -5.15 -19.92
N TYR A 215 10.77 -5.46 -19.40
CA TYR A 215 12.04 -5.16 -20.02
C TYR A 215 13.11 -6.15 -19.56
N GLU A 216 14.13 -6.29 -20.35
CA GLU A 216 15.32 -7.07 -20.03
C GLU A 216 16.57 -6.17 -19.91
N TYR A 217 17.52 -6.60 -19.13
CA TYR A 217 18.83 -5.96 -19.09
C TYR A 217 19.82 -6.74 -19.97
N SER A 218 20.19 -6.14 -21.09
CA SER A 218 21.15 -6.71 -22.03
C SER A 218 22.00 -5.60 -22.66
N ASN A 219 23.22 -5.92 -23.02
CA ASN A 219 24.15 -4.97 -23.67
C ASN A 219 24.30 -3.61 -22.93
N LYS A 220 24.34 -3.65 -21.58
CA LYS A 220 24.39 -2.47 -20.70
C LYS A 220 23.22 -1.49 -20.89
N SER A 221 22.07 -2.00 -21.30
CA SER A 221 20.84 -1.23 -21.53
C SER A 221 19.63 -1.99 -21.00
N LEU A 222 18.59 -1.23 -20.59
CA LEU A 222 17.25 -1.79 -20.35
C LEU A 222 16.44 -1.69 -21.64
N ASN A 223 15.96 -2.82 -22.12
CA ASN A 223 15.24 -2.93 -23.38
C ASN A 223 13.81 -3.41 -23.16
N ALA A 224 12.83 -2.61 -23.56
CA ALA A 224 11.42 -2.97 -23.44
C ALA A 224 11.10 -4.21 -24.28
N THR A 225 10.39 -5.17 -23.66
CA THR A 225 9.96 -6.42 -24.30
C THR A 225 8.44 -6.52 -24.46
N GLY A 226 7.69 -5.54 -23.94
CA GLY A 226 6.25 -5.48 -24.06
C GLY A 226 5.55 -5.10 -22.77
N ARG A 227 4.23 -5.34 -22.70
CA ARG A 227 3.40 -5.11 -21.51
C ARG A 227 2.66 -6.38 -21.13
N ALA A 228 2.56 -6.64 -19.82
CA ALA A 228 1.79 -7.74 -19.28
C ALA A 228 0.85 -7.28 -18.16
N ARG A 229 -0.15 -8.09 -17.82
CA ARG A 229 -0.91 -7.91 -16.58
C ARG A 229 0.05 -7.92 -15.41
N SER A 230 -0.14 -7.00 -14.51
CA SER A 230 0.78 -6.72 -13.42
C SER A 230 0.02 -6.22 -12.20
N VAL A 231 0.77 -5.81 -11.19
CA VAL A 231 0.25 -5.14 -10.01
C VAL A 231 0.96 -3.81 -9.79
N SER A 232 0.35 -2.92 -9.04
CA SER A 232 1.00 -1.72 -8.52
C SER A 232 1.15 -1.81 -7.01
N VAL A 233 2.33 -1.48 -6.49
CA VAL A 233 2.54 -1.34 -5.05
C VAL A 233 1.85 -0.07 -4.54
N LEU A 234 1.01 -0.22 -3.51
CA LEU A 234 0.35 0.90 -2.85
C LEU A 234 1.03 1.24 -1.52
N ASN A 235 1.16 2.55 -1.26
CA ASN A 235 1.74 3.10 -0.02
C ASN A 235 3.08 2.44 0.37
N SER A 236 3.97 2.31 -0.62
CA SER A 236 5.26 1.66 -0.44
C SER A 236 6.24 2.51 0.37
N ASN A 237 6.98 1.83 1.26
CA ASN A 237 8.07 2.41 2.06
C ASN A 237 9.28 1.49 1.97
N ILE A 238 10.45 2.02 1.60
CA ILE A 238 11.69 1.24 1.67
C ILE A 238 12.10 1.12 3.14
N ILE A 239 12.29 -0.11 3.60
CA ILE A 239 12.78 -0.40 4.94
C ILE A 239 14.31 -0.40 4.94
N ASN A 240 14.89 -1.24 4.09
CA ASN A 240 16.35 -1.38 3.98
C ASN A 240 16.77 -1.89 2.59
N ILE A 241 18.08 -1.95 2.36
CA ILE A 241 18.69 -2.61 1.21
C ILE A 241 19.09 -4.03 1.62
N ARG A 242 18.70 -5.00 0.82
CA ARG A 242 18.91 -6.42 1.06
C ARG A 242 20.22 -6.89 0.43
N SER A 243 21.33 -6.70 1.12
CA SER A 243 22.64 -7.19 0.67
C SER A 243 22.79 -8.71 0.77
N ASP A 244 21.90 -9.37 1.50
CA ASP A 244 21.78 -10.80 1.65
C ASP A 244 21.01 -11.50 0.52
N LYS A 245 20.34 -10.70 -0.35
CA LYS A 245 19.54 -11.15 -1.47
C LYS A 245 20.20 -10.90 -2.81
N LYS A 246 19.95 -11.78 -3.78
CA LYS A 246 20.43 -11.65 -5.16
C LYS A 246 19.33 -11.08 -6.05
N ALA A 247 19.75 -10.33 -7.05
CA ALA A 247 18.85 -9.85 -8.10
C ALA A 247 18.59 -10.99 -9.10
N ASN A 248 17.70 -11.90 -8.75
CA ASN A 248 17.29 -13.06 -9.53
C ASN A 248 15.80 -13.38 -9.30
N PHE A 249 15.27 -14.35 -10.03
CA PHE A 249 13.86 -14.74 -9.95
C PHE A 249 13.50 -15.38 -8.60
N ASP A 250 14.41 -16.12 -7.98
CA ASP A 250 14.13 -16.79 -6.71
C ASP A 250 13.93 -15.79 -5.56
N ASP A 251 14.79 -14.79 -5.50
CA ASP A 251 14.77 -13.79 -4.42
C ASP A 251 13.81 -12.61 -4.66
N CYS A 252 13.59 -12.22 -5.94
CA CYS A 252 12.84 -11.03 -6.32
C CYS A 252 11.82 -11.30 -7.44
N GLY A 253 11.32 -12.53 -7.54
CA GLY A 253 10.40 -12.94 -8.59
C GLY A 253 8.93 -12.64 -8.29
N LEU A 254 8.10 -12.84 -9.30
CA LEU A 254 6.65 -12.66 -9.27
C LEU A 254 5.96 -13.52 -8.20
N ASN A 255 6.57 -14.62 -7.77
CA ASN A 255 6.05 -15.51 -6.72
C ASN A 255 5.73 -14.80 -5.40
N GLN A 256 6.48 -13.74 -5.07
CA GLN A 256 6.20 -12.95 -3.87
C GLN A 256 4.86 -12.21 -3.97
N ILE A 257 4.56 -11.67 -5.17
CA ILE A 257 3.30 -10.96 -5.42
C ILE A 257 2.13 -11.92 -5.27
N ILE A 258 2.21 -13.11 -5.89
CA ILE A 258 1.15 -14.13 -5.81
C ILE A 258 0.89 -14.52 -4.35
N ARG A 259 1.94 -14.70 -3.56
CA ARG A 259 1.82 -15.06 -2.14
C ARG A 259 1.15 -13.98 -1.29
N ILE A 260 1.38 -12.70 -1.60
CA ILE A 260 0.88 -11.56 -0.82
C ILE A 260 -0.51 -11.13 -1.28
N SER A 261 -0.81 -11.26 -2.57
CA SER A 261 -2.10 -10.88 -3.17
C SER A 261 -3.18 -11.98 -3.12
N GLY A 262 -2.80 -13.14 -2.65
CA GLY A 262 -3.47 -14.41 -2.41
C GLY A 262 -4.83 -14.71 -2.36
#